data_c82a0b370257f0e12f070f24eba3a1b5
#
_entry.id   c82a0b370257f0e12f070f24eba3a1b5
#
_cell.length_a   1.000
_cell.length_b   1.000
_cell.length_c   1.000
_cell.angle_alpha   90.00
_cell.angle_beta   90.00
_cell.angle_gamma   90.00
#
_symmetry.space_group_name_H-M   'P 1'
#
loop_
_entity.id
_entity.type
_entity.pdbx_description
1 polymer ?
#
loop_
_entity_poly.entity_id
_entity_poly.type
_entity_poly.pdbx_seq_one_letter_code
_entity_poly.pdbx_strand_id
1 'polypeptide(L)'
;MKEQMFEGKVALLTAATSGIGLAAAELIAADGARKVVINGRNPAAGAKALERIRKAAPDADVSFAAGDLCDARRAGEICADVIREHGRIDVFVHAGGADISPKLFVDLDPESYRPLIDGHFTSLLYCCRVVVPAMIAQAAGSIVVIASDAGKVATPGETLIGSMKAAVIMYVRTLALELSRHNVRVNCITPSLVADTKAHDRVMASEFSRKIFEKAAKRARLGVPTPANIAPLAAFLAGSDASHITGQAISVNGGISAA
;
A
#
# COMPACT_ATOMS: atom_id res chain seq x y z
N MET A 1 15.19 -25.93 -7.76
CA MET A 1 14.60 -24.61 -8.06
C MET A 1 14.06 -24.07 -6.75
N LYS A 2 14.19 -22.76 -6.48
CA LYS A 2 13.58 -22.18 -5.29
C LYS A 2 12.06 -22.20 -5.50
N GLU A 3 11.31 -22.69 -4.53
CA GLU A 3 9.84 -22.72 -4.57
C GLU A 3 9.33 -21.27 -4.70
N GLN A 4 8.44 -21.00 -5.66
CA GLN A 4 7.88 -19.68 -5.90
C GLN A 4 6.80 -19.39 -4.84
N MET A 5 7.01 -18.34 -4.05
CA MET A 5 6.16 -18.01 -2.89
C MET A 5 4.70 -17.70 -3.28
N PHE A 6 4.47 -17.22 -4.50
CA PHE A 6 3.14 -16.84 -4.98
C PHE A 6 2.59 -17.78 -6.05
N GLU A 7 3.16 -18.97 -6.23
CA GLU A 7 2.64 -19.94 -7.19
C GLU A 7 1.15 -20.23 -6.93
N GLY A 8 0.34 -20.14 -7.99
CA GLY A 8 -1.11 -20.34 -7.92
C GLY A 8 -1.91 -19.21 -7.27
N LYS A 9 -1.27 -18.15 -6.73
CA LYS A 9 -1.93 -17.05 -6.00
C LYS A 9 -2.49 -15.98 -6.94
N VAL A 10 -3.59 -15.37 -6.52
CA VAL A 10 -4.19 -14.17 -7.12
C VAL A 10 -3.90 -12.97 -6.22
N ALA A 11 -3.23 -11.97 -6.77
CA ALA A 11 -2.88 -10.74 -6.07
C ALA A 11 -3.61 -9.52 -6.65
N LEU A 12 -4.23 -8.74 -5.78
CA LEU A 12 -4.78 -7.42 -6.08
C LEU A 12 -3.93 -6.35 -5.39
N LEU A 13 -3.35 -5.44 -6.18
CA LEU A 13 -2.57 -4.32 -5.66
C LEU A 13 -3.23 -3.01 -6.06
N THR A 14 -3.69 -2.24 -5.10
CA THR A 14 -4.37 -0.96 -5.33
C THR A 14 -3.42 0.22 -5.24
N ALA A 15 -3.69 1.28 -6.02
CA ALA A 15 -2.81 2.43 -6.23
C ALA A 15 -1.38 2.00 -6.68
N ALA A 16 -1.30 0.97 -7.53
CA ALA A 16 -0.07 0.27 -7.88
C ALA A 16 0.46 0.60 -9.30
N THR A 17 0.13 1.77 -9.84
CA THR A 17 0.69 2.22 -11.14
C THR A 17 2.04 2.94 -11.02
N SER A 18 2.55 3.11 -9.80
CA SER A 18 3.86 3.72 -9.51
C SER A 18 4.32 3.41 -8.08
N GLY A 19 5.54 3.82 -7.74
CA GLY A 19 6.06 3.79 -6.37
C GLY A 19 6.07 2.39 -5.75
N ILE A 20 5.76 2.32 -4.46
CA ILE A 20 5.84 1.09 -3.67
C ILE A 20 4.88 0.01 -4.19
N GLY A 21 3.65 0.39 -4.53
CA GLY A 21 2.66 -0.56 -5.05
C GLY A 21 3.10 -1.23 -6.34
N LEU A 22 3.68 -0.47 -7.28
CA LEU A 22 4.21 -1.02 -8.53
C LEU A 22 5.42 -1.93 -8.28
N ALA A 23 6.37 -1.50 -7.46
CA ALA A 23 7.54 -2.31 -7.12
C ALA A 23 7.15 -3.63 -6.41
N ALA A 24 6.13 -3.62 -5.55
CA ALA A 24 5.59 -4.83 -4.96
C ALA A 24 4.91 -5.75 -6.00
N ALA A 25 4.17 -5.17 -6.97
CA ALA A 25 3.56 -5.92 -8.05
C ALA A 25 4.61 -6.61 -8.95
N GLU A 26 5.70 -5.92 -9.26
CA GLU A 26 6.83 -6.48 -10.02
C GLU A 26 7.41 -7.72 -9.31
N LEU A 27 7.65 -7.65 -7.99
CA LEU A 27 8.20 -8.78 -7.22
C LEU A 27 7.23 -9.95 -7.09
N ILE A 28 5.95 -9.67 -6.78
CA ILE A 28 4.93 -10.70 -6.63
C ILE A 28 4.69 -11.43 -7.97
N ALA A 29 4.70 -10.69 -9.09
CA ALA A 29 4.60 -11.27 -10.42
C ALA A 29 5.81 -12.14 -10.76
N ALA A 30 7.03 -11.65 -10.48
CA ALA A 30 8.27 -12.38 -10.76
C ALA A 30 8.45 -13.64 -9.90
N ASP A 31 7.80 -13.70 -8.74
CA ASP A 31 7.83 -14.85 -7.83
C ASP A 31 6.60 -15.77 -8.00
N GLY A 32 6.02 -15.83 -9.22
CA GLY A 32 5.15 -16.88 -9.70
C GLY A 32 3.66 -16.69 -9.44
N ALA A 33 3.20 -15.48 -9.13
CA ALA A 33 1.75 -15.25 -8.96
C ALA A 33 0.98 -15.65 -10.23
N ARG A 34 -0.08 -16.47 -10.05
CA ARG A 34 -0.97 -16.88 -11.14
C ARG A 34 -1.63 -15.70 -11.84
N LYS A 35 -1.98 -14.68 -11.06
CA LYS A 35 -2.58 -13.43 -11.54
C LYS A 35 -2.17 -12.26 -10.66
N VAL A 36 -1.77 -11.16 -11.30
CA VAL A 36 -1.58 -9.87 -10.64
C VAL A 36 -2.49 -8.84 -11.26
N VAL A 37 -3.40 -8.28 -10.47
CA VAL A 37 -4.26 -7.16 -10.88
C VAL A 37 -3.76 -5.90 -10.18
N ILE A 38 -3.39 -4.89 -10.97
CA ILE A 38 -3.02 -3.59 -10.42
C ILE A 38 -4.15 -2.58 -10.65
N ASN A 39 -4.37 -1.70 -9.69
CA ASN A 39 -5.36 -0.63 -9.82
C ASN A 39 -4.70 0.76 -9.82
N GLY A 40 -5.34 1.68 -10.48
CA GLY A 40 -5.04 3.11 -10.48
C GLY A 40 -6.07 3.92 -11.24
N ARG A 41 -6.03 5.24 -11.11
CA ARG A 41 -7.02 6.15 -11.73
C ARG A 41 -6.75 6.43 -13.21
N ASN A 42 -5.48 6.42 -13.63
CA ASN A 42 -5.06 6.84 -14.96
C ASN A 42 -4.72 5.64 -15.86
N PRO A 43 -5.49 5.39 -16.95
CA PRO A 43 -5.24 4.27 -17.84
C PRO A 43 -3.86 4.29 -18.52
N ALA A 44 -3.34 5.46 -18.89
CA ALA A 44 -2.01 5.56 -19.51
C ALA A 44 -0.89 5.19 -18.52
N ALA A 45 -1.04 5.56 -17.24
CA ALA A 45 -0.11 5.13 -16.19
C ALA A 45 -0.26 3.61 -15.93
N GLY A 46 -1.47 3.07 -16.01
CA GLY A 46 -1.73 1.63 -15.93
C GLY A 46 -1.03 0.86 -17.04
N ALA A 47 -1.13 1.30 -18.29
CA ALA A 47 -0.45 0.66 -19.43
C ALA A 47 1.08 0.62 -19.23
N LYS A 48 1.70 1.74 -18.84
CA LYS A 48 3.14 1.80 -18.54
C LYS A 48 3.54 0.88 -17.37
N ALA A 49 2.70 0.78 -16.36
CA ALA A 49 2.94 -0.10 -15.23
C ALA A 49 2.89 -1.58 -15.66
N LEU A 50 1.93 -1.97 -16.49
CA LEU A 50 1.85 -3.32 -17.05
C LEU A 50 3.09 -3.68 -17.89
N GLU A 51 3.58 -2.75 -18.72
CA GLU A 51 4.82 -2.95 -19.49
C GLU A 51 6.03 -3.21 -18.57
N ARG A 52 6.15 -2.46 -17.48
CA ARG A 52 7.22 -2.65 -16.50
C ARG A 52 7.12 -4.01 -15.81
N ILE A 53 5.92 -4.41 -15.37
CA ILE A 53 5.72 -5.72 -14.72
C ILE A 53 6.05 -6.84 -15.71
N ARG A 54 5.58 -6.78 -16.95
CA ARG A 54 5.88 -7.79 -17.99
C ARG A 54 7.36 -7.85 -18.33
N LYS A 55 8.08 -6.73 -18.26
CA LYS A 55 9.55 -6.74 -18.43
C LYS A 55 10.27 -7.45 -17.29
N ALA A 56 9.80 -7.30 -16.05
CA ALA A 56 10.36 -7.98 -14.88
C ALA A 56 9.93 -9.46 -14.78
N ALA A 57 8.73 -9.78 -15.27
CA ALA A 57 8.11 -11.11 -15.22
C ALA A 57 7.38 -11.38 -16.55
N PRO A 58 8.08 -11.81 -17.62
CA PRO A 58 7.50 -11.94 -18.96
C PRO A 58 6.32 -12.92 -19.06
N ASP A 59 6.33 -13.97 -18.24
CA ASP A 59 5.31 -15.02 -18.25
C ASP A 59 4.15 -14.75 -17.28
N ALA A 60 4.20 -13.63 -16.52
CA ALA A 60 3.17 -13.31 -15.54
C ALA A 60 1.87 -12.83 -16.19
N ASP A 61 0.74 -13.38 -15.75
CA ASP A 61 -0.58 -12.88 -16.12
C ASP A 61 -0.91 -11.62 -15.31
N VAL A 62 -0.82 -10.46 -15.97
CA VAL A 62 -1.02 -9.16 -15.35
C VAL A 62 -2.09 -8.34 -16.05
N SER A 63 -2.95 -7.68 -15.27
CA SER A 63 -4.00 -6.81 -15.79
C SER A 63 -4.16 -5.53 -14.97
N PHE A 64 -4.86 -4.55 -15.54
CA PHE A 64 -5.10 -3.25 -14.93
C PHE A 64 -6.59 -2.98 -14.78
N ALA A 65 -7.00 -2.64 -13.56
CA ALA A 65 -8.36 -2.23 -13.22
C ALA A 65 -8.39 -0.71 -12.97
N ALA A 66 -8.94 0.05 -13.94
CA ALA A 66 -9.07 1.50 -13.81
C ALA A 66 -10.15 1.87 -12.78
N GLY A 67 -9.87 2.82 -11.89
CA GLY A 67 -10.90 3.37 -10.99
C GLY A 67 -10.33 4.15 -9.81
N ASP A 68 -11.15 5.09 -9.31
CA ASP A 68 -10.86 5.81 -8.09
C ASP A 68 -11.44 5.04 -6.90
N LEU A 69 -10.59 4.73 -5.94
CA LEU A 69 -10.97 4.00 -4.72
C LEU A 69 -11.67 4.88 -3.67
N CYS A 70 -11.69 6.21 -3.88
CA CYS A 70 -12.50 7.11 -3.07
C CYS A 70 -14.00 7.02 -3.43
N ASP A 71 -14.34 6.46 -4.60
CA ASP A 71 -15.70 6.06 -4.95
C ASP A 71 -15.97 4.66 -4.38
N ALA A 72 -16.85 4.58 -3.37
CA ALA A 72 -17.18 3.34 -2.67
C ALA A 72 -17.70 2.24 -3.61
N ARG A 73 -18.56 2.63 -4.60
CA ARG A 73 -19.12 1.69 -5.57
C ARG A 73 -18.00 1.14 -6.46
N ARG A 74 -17.16 2.03 -7.02
CA ARG A 74 -16.07 1.63 -7.91
C ARG A 74 -15.01 0.79 -7.21
N ALA A 75 -14.64 1.15 -5.98
CA ALA A 75 -13.71 0.35 -5.17
C ALA A 75 -14.26 -1.06 -4.92
N GLY A 76 -15.56 -1.16 -4.59
CA GLY A 76 -16.23 -2.46 -4.42
C GLY A 76 -16.27 -3.27 -5.73
N GLU A 77 -16.62 -2.64 -6.85
CA GLU A 77 -16.66 -3.29 -8.17
C GLU A 77 -15.29 -3.87 -8.55
N ILE A 78 -14.21 -3.11 -8.42
CA ILE A 78 -12.85 -3.58 -8.73
C ILE A 78 -12.51 -4.86 -7.96
N CYS A 79 -12.77 -4.86 -6.64
CA CYS A 79 -12.49 -6.05 -5.82
C CYS A 79 -13.40 -7.23 -6.20
N ALA A 80 -14.70 -6.98 -6.44
CA ALA A 80 -15.67 -8.00 -6.82
C ALA A 80 -15.37 -8.60 -8.20
N ASP A 81 -14.91 -7.79 -9.14
CA ASP A 81 -14.54 -8.24 -10.49
C ASP A 81 -13.38 -9.24 -10.42
N VAL A 82 -12.34 -8.96 -9.62
CA VAL A 82 -11.22 -9.90 -9.42
C VAL A 82 -11.71 -11.22 -8.83
N ILE A 83 -12.60 -11.18 -7.84
CA ILE A 83 -13.15 -12.40 -7.22
C ILE A 83 -14.00 -13.17 -8.25
N ARG A 84 -14.84 -12.48 -9.02
CA ARG A 84 -15.70 -13.10 -10.03
C ARG A 84 -14.88 -13.77 -11.14
N GLU A 85 -13.81 -13.12 -11.61
CA GLU A 85 -13.00 -13.59 -12.73
C GLU A 85 -12.02 -14.69 -12.35
N HIS A 86 -11.47 -14.61 -11.13
CA HIS A 86 -10.38 -15.50 -10.70
C HIS A 86 -10.77 -16.42 -9.55
N GLY A 87 -11.97 -16.28 -9.00
CA GLY A 87 -12.52 -17.10 -7.91
C GLY A 87 -11.97 -16.77 -6.52
N ARG A 88 -10.93 -15.92 -6.41
CA ARG A 88 -10.23 -15.66 -5.15
C ARG A 88 -9.39 -14.39 -5.18
N ILE A 89 -9.01 -13.91 -3.99
CA ILE A 89 -7.90 -12.98 -3.76
C ILE A 89 -7.08 -13.55 -2.62
N ASP A 90 -5.85 -13.95 -2.89
CA ASP A 90 -4.92 -14.47 -1.87
C ASP A 90 -4.10 -13.36 -1.22
N VAL A 91 -3.73 -12.36 -2.01
CA VAL A 91 -2.90 -11.23 -1.61
C VAL A 91 -3.63 -9.94 -1.95
N PHE A 92 -3.80 -9.08 -0.96
CA PHE A 92 -4.29 -7.73 -1.15
C PHE A 92 -3.25 -6.72 -0.63
N VAL A 93 -2.69 -5.91 -1.52
CA VAL A 93 -1.77 -4.82 -1.14
C VAL A 93 -2.45 -3.48 -1.39
N HIS A 94 -2.63 -2.67 -0.36
CA HIS A 94 -3.18 -1.32 -0.49
C HIS A 94 -2.07 -0.28 -0.31
N ALA A 95 -1.72 0.41 -1.40
CA ALA A 95 -0.71 1.48 -1.41
C ALA A 95 -1.33 2.88 -1.62
N GLY A 96 -2.62 3.03 -1.31
CA GLY A 96 -3.38 4.27 -1.50
C GLY A 96 -2.95 5.41 -0.58
N GLY A 97 -3.20 6.62 -1.08
CA GLY A 97 -2.97 7.87 -0.37
C GLY A 97 -3.55 9.05 -1.14
N ALA A 98 -3.67 10.19 -0.50
CA ALA A 98 -4.11 11.44 -1.12
C ALA A 98 -2.92 12.22 -1.71
N ASP A 99 -3.19 12.98 -2.76
CA ASP A 99 -2.19 13.82 -3.44
C ASP A 99 -2.08 15.21 -2.77
N ILE A 100 -1.80 15.22 -1.45
CA ILE A 100 -1.73 16.46 -0.64
C ILE A 100 -0.33 16.58 -0.04
N SER A 101 0.23 17.78 -0.09
CA SER A 101 1.50 18.11 0.56
C SER A 101 1.28 18.46 2.04
N PRO A 102 2.25 18.15 2.92
CA PRO A 102 2.23 18.57 4.31
C PRO A 102 2.10 20.10 4.45
N LYS A 103 1.20 20.53 5.35
CA LYS A 103 0.96 21.93 5.74
C LYS A 103 0.64 22.00 7.24
N LEU A 104 0.93 23.14 7.87
CA LEU A 104 0.46 23.37 9.23
C LEU A 104 -1.07 23.30 9.28
N PHE A 105 -1.62 22.88 10.38
CA PHE A 105 -3.08 22.70 10.51
C PHE A 105 -3.85 24.00 10.24
N VAL A 106 -3.32 25.12 10.68
CA VAL A 106 -3.90 26.45 10.46
C VAL A 106 -3.92 26.89 8.99
N ASP A 107 -3.07 26.31 8.14
CA ASP A 107 -2.95 26.59 6.71
C ASP A 107 -3.70 25.55 5.85
N LEU A 108 -4.34 24.55 6.47
CA LEU A 108 -5.11 23.57 5.74
C LEU A 108 -6.49 24.13 5.40
N ASP A 109 -6.84 24.07 4.13
CA ASP A 109 -8.19 24.36 3.68
C ASP A 109 -9.14 23.24 4.16
N PRO A 110 -10.24 23.55 4.87
CA PRO A 110 -11.24 22.56 5.28
C PRO A 110 -11.79 21.71 4.13
N GLU A 111 -11.88 22.24 2.91
CA GLU A 111 -12.28 21.50 1.71
C GLU A 111 -11.33 20.35 1.38
N SER A 112 -10.07 20.40 1.86
CA SER A 112 -9.08 19.34 1.70
C SER A 112 -9.27 18.16 2.66
N TYR A 113 -10.04 18.30 3.74
CA TYR A 113 -10.14 17.29 4.80
C TYR A 113 -10.79 16.02 4.28
N ARG A 114 -11.92 16.13 3.60
CA ARG A 114 -12.65 14.97 3.09
C ARG A 114 -11.84 14.19 2.05
N PRO A 115 -11.27 14.80 1.00
CA PRO A 115 -10.39 14.11 0.05
C PRO A 115 -9.19 13.42 0.71
N LEU A 116 -8.63 14.03 1.76
CA LEU A 116 -7.50 13.48 2.49
C LEU A 116 -7.89 12.24 3.29
N ILE A 117 -9.02 12.29 4.00
CA ILE A 117 -9.58 11.15 4.74
C ILE A 117 -9.90 10.01 3.78
N ASP A 118 -10.58 10.32 2.67
CA ASP A 118 -11.00 9.33 1.69
C ASP A 118 -9.78 8.64 1.03
N GLY A 119 -8.78 9.40 0.62
CA GLY A 119 -7.59 8.85 -0.01
C GLY A 119 -6.68 8.04 0.91
N HIS A 120 -6.59 8.41 2.20
CA HIS A 120 -5.68 7.75 3.14
C HIS A 120 -6.33 6.63 3.97
N PHE A 121 -7.66 6.66 4.17
CA PHE A 121 -8.32 5.71 5.06
C PHE A 121 -9.58 5.08 4.44
N THR A 122 -10.55 5.87 4.00
CA THR A 122 -11.85 5.35 3.56
C THR A 122 -11.74 4.43 2.34
N SER A 123 -10.81 4.73 1.41
CA SER A 123 -10.53 3.88 0.25
C SER A 123 -10.09 2.45 0.63
N LEU A 124 -9.30 2.31 1.70
CA LEU A 124 -8.94 1.01 2.26
C LEU A 124 -10.19 0.26 2.77
N LEU A 125 -11.06 0.95 3.52
CA LEU A 125 -12.26 0.35 4.09
C LEU A 125 -13.19 -0.18 3.00
N TYR A 126 -13.38 0.56 1.92
CA TYR A 126 -14.23 0.14 0.79
C TYR A 126 -13.71 -1.13 0.13
N CYS A 127 -12.41 -1.23 -0.11
CA CYS A 127 -11.80 -2.45 -0.64
C CYS A 127 -11.92 -3.62 0.35
N CYS A 128 -11.58 -3.41 1.61
CA CYS A 128 -11.64 -4.45 2.64
C CYS A 128 -13.06 -4.97 2.86
N ARG A 129 -14.11 -4.14 2.66
CA ARG A 129 -15.52 -4.57 2.76
C ARG A 129 -15.86 -5.71 1.82
N VAL A 130 -15.13 -5.85 0.69
CA VAL A 130 -15.31 -6.92 -0.30
C VAL A 130 -14.25 -8.01 -0.17
N VAL A 131 -12.99 -7.61 0.02
CA VAL A 131 -11.85 -8.55 0.10
C VAL A 131 -11.93 -9.44 1.34
N VAL A 132 -12.26 -8.88 2.51
CA VAL A 132 -12.27 -9.61 3.78
C VAL A 132 -13.26 -10.78 3.79
N PRO A 133 -14.53 -10.63 3.41
CA PRO A 133 -15.46 -11.75 3.34
C PRO A 133 -15.00 -12.88 2.39
N ALA A 134 -14.36 -12.52 1.28
CA ALA A 134 -13.83 -13.52 0.35
C ALA A 134 -12.66 -14.30 0.98
N MET A 135 -11.72 -13.62 1.65
CA MET A 135 -10.61 -14.28 2.35
C MET A 135 -11.09 -15.16 3.52
N ILE A 136 -12.14 -14.74 4.24
CA ILE A 136 -12.78 -15.55 5.28
C ILE A 136 -13.35 -16.85 4.67
N ALA A 137 -14.09 -16.74 3.58
CA ALA A 137 -14.66 -17.90 2.89
C ALA A 137 -13.57 -18.84 2.34
N GLN A 138 -12.42 -18.31 1.93
CA GLN A 138 -11.25 -19.06 1.47
C GLN A 138 -10.49 -19.74 2.61
N ALA A 139 -10.71 -19.33 3.87
CA ALA A 139 -9.90 -19.66 5.04
C ALA A 139 -8.39 -19.40 4.81
N ALA A 140 -8.07 -18.37 4.03
CA ALA A 140 -6.71 -17.99 3.68
C ALA A 140 -6.67 -16.56 3.10
N GLY A 141 -5.62 -15.80 3.38
CA GLY A 141 -5.39 -14.49 2.79
C GLY A 141 -4.28 -13.70 3.48
N SER A 142 -3.71 -12.74 2.75
CA SER A 142 -2.77 -11.79 3.32
C SER A 142 -3.10 -10.37 2.84
N ILE A 143 -3.29 -9.46 3.79
CA ILE A 143 -3.52 -8.03 3.56
C ILE A 143 -2.29 -7.25 4.01
N VAL A 144 -1.69 -6.47 3.11
CA VAL A 144 -0.55 -5.60 3.40
C VAL A 144 -0.93 -4.16 3.06
N VAL A 145 -0.82 -3.26 4.02
CA VAL A 145 -1.19 -1.85 3.83
C VAL A 145 0.05 -0.96 3.93
N ILE A 146 0.21 -0.04 2.99
CA ILE A 146 1.26 0.98 3.07
C ILE A 146 0.72 2.17 3.88
N ALA A 147 1.13 2.23 5.12
CA ALA A 147 0.79 3.31 6.05
C ALA A 147 1.83 4.46 5.98
N SER A 148 2.31 4.96 7.10
CA SER A 148 3.40 5.93 7.23
C SER A 148 3.92 5.97 8.66
N ASP A 149 5.18 6.32 8.83
CA ASP A 149 5.76 6.68 10.13
C ASP A 149 5.03 7.85 10.81
N ALA A 150 4.42 8.75 10.04
CA ALA A 150 3.58 9.83 10.55
C ALA A 150 2.41 9.34 11.43
N GLY A 151 1.98 8.08 11.26
CA GLY A 151 1.00 7.43 12.14
C GLY A 151 1.56 6.96 13.49
N LYS A 152 2.88 7.02 13.68
CA LYS A 152 3.59 6.61 14.90
C LYS A 152 4.38 7.75 15.54
N VAL A 153 4.92 8.64 14.73
CA VAL A 153 5.78 9.75 15.15
C VAL A 153 5.16 11.07 14.69
N ALA A 154 4.87 11.95 15.65
CA ALA A 154 4.32 13.26 15.35
C ALA A 154 5.27 14.07 14.45
N THR A 155 4.78 14.50 13.30
CA THR A 155 5.51 15.29 12.32
C THR A 155 4.78 16.61 12.06
N PRO A 156 5.41 17.77 12.30
CA PRO A 156 4.80 19.06 11.98
C PRO A 156 4.40 19.12 10.49
N GLY A 157 3.18 19.61 10.22
CA GLY A 157 2.61 19.65 8.87
C GLY A 157 1.87 18.38 8.44
N GLU A 158 1.93 17.31 9.21
CA GLU A 158 1.22 16.06 8.92
C GLU A 158 0.08 15.78 9.92
N THR A 159 -0.48 16.80 10.56
CA THR A 159 -1.54 16.63 11.58
C THR A 159 -2.68 15.73 11.09
N LEU A 160 -3.24 16.01 9.92
CA LEU A 160 -4.34 15.23 9.38
C LEU A 160 -3.83 13.92 8.72
N ILE A 161 -2.72 13.98 8.00
CA ILE A 161 -2.09 12.80 7.38
C ILE A 161 -1.71 11.78 8.46
N GLY A 162 -1.01 12.23 9.50
CA GLY A 162 -0.59 11.40 10.63
C GLY A 162 -1.76 10.77 11.37
N SER A 163 -2.84 11.54 11.60
CA SER A 163 -4.06 11.02 12.21
C SER A 163 -4.69 9.90 11.39
N MET A 164 -4.76 10.05 10.06
CA MET A 164 -5.30 8.99 9.20
C MET A 164 -4.38 7.77 9.14
N LYS A 165 -3.07 7.97 9.15
CA LYS A 165 -2.12 6.86 9.17
C LYS A 165 -2.09 6.13 10.52
N ALA A 166 -2.33 6.83 11.63
CA ALA A 166 -2.57 6.20 12.94
C ALA A 166 -3.87 5.37 12.94
N ALA A 167 -4.94 5.89 12.32
CA ALA A 167 -6.19 5.15 12.14
C ALA A 167 -5.97 3.86 11.30
N VAL A 168 -5.18 3.93 10.22
CA VAL A 168 -4.79 2.75 9.41
C VAL A 168 -4.04 1.73 10.26
N ILE A 169 -3.08 2.16 11.07
CA ILE A 169 -2.29 1.26 11.93
C ILE A 169 -3.20 0.55 12.93
N MET A 170 -4.11 1.28 13.60
CA MET A 170 -5.04 0.68 14.55
C MET A 170 -6.04 -0.24 13.86
N TYR A 171 -6.57 0.15 12.69
CA TYR A 171 -7.44 -0.69 11.87
C TYR A 171 -6.78 -2.03 11.52
N VAL A 172 -5.52 -2.00 11.06
CA VAL A 172 -4.72 -3.21 10.76
C VAL A 172 -4.58 -4.11 11.98
N ARG A 173 -4.26 -3.54 13.14
CA ARG A 173 -4.12 -4.30 14.40
C ARG A 173 -5.41 -4.99 14.82
N THR A 174 -6.51 -4.26 14.79
CA THR A 174 -7.83 -4.79 15.18
C THR A 174 -8.30 -5.85 14.20
N LEU A 175 -8.22 -5.56 12.89
CA LEU A 175 -8.63 -6.49 11.84
C LEU A 175 -7.80 -7.78 11.85
N ALA A 176 -6.51 -7.70 12.19
CA ALA A 176 -5.65 -8.87 12.34
C ALA A 176 -6.14 -9.83 13.43
N LEU A 177 -6.61 -9.29 14.57
CA LEU A 177 -7.19 -10.10 15.66
C LEU A 177 -8.51 -10.75 15.25
N GLU A 178 -9.38 -9.99 14.57
CA GLU A 178 -10.66 -10.52 14.08
C GLU A 178 -10.49 -11.64 13.05
N LEU A 179 -9.47 -11.55 12.20
CA LEU A 179 -9.29 -12.45 11.06
C LEU A 179 -8.34 -13.62 11.33
N SER A 180 -7.57 -13.61 12.41
CA SER A 180 -6.59 -14.68 12.71
C SER A 180 -7.22 -16.06 12.77
N ARG A 181 -8.43 -16.20 13.32
CA ARG A 181 -9.20 -17.45 13.36
C ARG A 181 -9.61 -17.99 11.98
N HIS A 182 -9.52 -17.15 10.94
CA HIS A 182 -9.83 -17.50 9.55
C HIS A 182 -8.57 -17.70 8.71
N ASN A 183 -7.40 -17.79 9.36
CA ASN A 183 -6.11 -17.92 8.67
C ASN A 183 -5.84 -16.77 7.69
N VAL A 184 -6.29 -15.56 8.03
CA VAL A 184 -6.05 -14.34 7.27
C VAL A 184 -5.15 -13.41 8.08
N ARG A 185 -4.04 -12.96 7.47
CA ARG A 185 -3.08 -12.07 8.10
C ARG A 185 -3.25 -10.65 7.61
N VAL A 186 -3.05 -9.68 8.49
CA VAL A 186 -3.15 -8.25 8.17
C VAL A 186 -1.97 -7.51 8.77
N ASN A 187 -1.13 -6.90 7.95
CA ASN A 187 0.03 -6.15 8.40
C ASN A 187 0.14 -4.80 7.67
N CYS A 188 0.89 -3.86 8.21
CA CYS A 188 1.22 -2.64 7.49
C CYS A 188 2.71 -2.32 7.54
N ILE A 189 3.16 -1.59 6.52
CA ILE A 189 4.51 -1.04 6.42
C ILE A 189 4.40 0.46 6.63
N THR A 190 5.30 1.01 7.43
CA THR A 190 5.32 2.43 7.78
C THR A 190 6.61 3.09 7.29
N PRO A 191 6.70 3.45 6.00
CA PRO A 191 7.80 4.27 5.52
C PRO A 191 7.68 5.70 6.06
N SER A 192 8.80 6.42 6.07
CA SER A 192 8.82 7.88 6.23
C SER A 192 8.99 8.53 4.85
N LEU A 193 10.10 9.24 4.60
CA LEU A 193 10.41 9.75 3.27
C LEU A 193 10.81 8.57 2.35
N VAL A 194 10.29 8.56 1.12
CA VAL A 194 10.61 7.53 0.12
C VAL A 194 11.03 8.21 -1.18
N ALA A 195 12.31 8.13 -1.51
CA ALA A 195 12.86 8.69 -2.74
C ALA A 195 12.21 8.05 -3.99
N ASP A 196 12.33 8.68 -5.13
CA ASP A 196 11.84 8.19 -6.44
C ASP A 196 10.31 7.96 -6.45
N THR A 197 9.55 8.78 -5.72
CA THR A 197 8.09 8.72 -5.70
C THR A 197 7.47 10.10 -5.94
N LYS A 198 6.26 10.12 -6.51
CA LYS A 198 5.48 11.36 -6.65
C LYS A 198 5.21 12.05 -5.29
N ALA A 199 5.12 11.29 -4.21
CA ALA A 199 4.98 11.83 -2.87
C ALA A 199 6.24 12.59 -2.44
N HIS A 200 7.43 12.06 -2.72
CA HIS A 200 8.70 12.72 -2.51
C HIS A 200 8.77 14.04 -3.29
N ASP A 201 8.43 14.01 -4.58
CA ASP A 201 8.48 15.22 -5.42
C ASP A 201 7.56 16.33 -4.88
N ARG A 202 6.35 15.96 -4.43
CA ARG A 202 5.42 16.92 -3.79
C ARG A 202 5.97 17.51 -2.50
N VAL A 203 6.55 16.68 -1.65
CA VAL A 203 7.16 17.12 -0.39
C VAL A 203 8.30 18.10 -0.66
N MET A 204 9.14 17.81 -1.66
CA MET A 204 10.29 18.65 -2.03
C MET A 204 9.90 19.92 -2.80
N ALA A 205 8.71 19.98 -3.39
CA ALA A 205 8.23 21.16 -4.12
C ALA A 205 7.86 22.34 -3.19
N SER A 206 7.46 22.09 -1.95
CA SER A 206 7.10 23.12 -0.98
C SER A 206 8.28 23.43 -0.06
N GLU A 207 8.61 24.72 0.12
CA GLU A 207 9.71 25.14 1.00
C GLU A 207 9.50 24.68 2.45
N PHE A 208 8.26 24.77 2.94
CA PHE A 208 7.91 24.34 4.29
C PHE A 208 8.18 22.84 4.50
N SER A 209 7.59 21.99 3.67
CA SER A 209 7.75 20.53 3.80
C SER A 209 9.18 20.10 3.49
N ARG A 210 9.83 20.69 2.49
CA ARG A 210 11.22 20.40 2.14
C ARG A 210 12.16 20.57 3.33
N LYS A 211 12.07 21.70 4.06
CA LYS A 211 12.91 21.95 5.26
C LYS A 211 12.73 20.87 6.34
N ILE A 212 11.52 20.38 6.55
CA ILE A 212 11.21 19.34 7.53
C ILE A 212 11.82 18.00 7.07
N PHE A 213 11.56 17.63 5.82
CA PHE A 213 11.96 16.32 5.31
C PHE A 213 13.45 16.22 4.96
N GLU A 214 14.13 17.32 4.64
CA GLU A 214 15.60 17.36 4.59
C GLU A 214 16.25 17.08 5.95
N LYS A 215 15.65 17.58 7.05
CA LYS A 215 16.10 17.23 8.40
C LYS A 215 15.84 15.77 8.73
N ALA A 216 14.71 15.22 8.31
CA ALA A 216 14.40 13.80 8.44
C ALA A 216 15.38 12.95 7.63
N ALA A 217 15.64 13.29 6.37
CA ALA A 217 16.60 12.60 5.51
C ALA A 217 18.00 12.51 6.11
N LYS A 218 18.47 13.56 6.82
CA LYS A 218 19.76 13.55 7.55
C LYS A 218 19.81 12.51 8.68
N ARG A 219 18.67 12.08 9.21
CA ARG A 219 18.56 11.02 10.22
C ARG A 219 18.59 9.63 9.60
N ALA A 220 18.25 9.49 8.33
CA ALA A 220 18.28 8.22 7.61
C ALA A 220 19.73 7.73 7.39
N ARG A 221 20.36 7.24 8.45
CA ARG A 221 21.77 6.80 8.41
C ARG A 221 22.01 5.59 7.52
N LEU A 222 20.97 4.80 7.25
CA LEU A 222 21.01 3.69 6.27
C LEU A 222 20.60 4.14 4.86
N GLY A 223 20.41 5.44 4.65
CA GLY A 223 19.91 6.03 3.42
C GLY A 223 18.38 6.20 3.41
N VAL A 224 17.90 7.15 2.59
CA VAL A 224 16.46 7.32 2.34
C VAL A 224 16.00 6.16 1.44
N PRO A 225 15.02 5.34 1.85
CA PRO A 225 14.60 4.20 1.07
C PRO A 225 13.90 4.64 -0.24
N THR A 226 14.03 3.79 -1.25
CA THR A 226 13.27 3.85 -2.51
C THR A 226 12.14 2.81 -2.48
N PRO A 227 11.22 2.81 -3.45
CA PRO A 227 10.23 1.74 -3.61
C PRO A 227 10.85 0.33 -3.63
N ALA A 228 12.02 0.18 -4.26
CA ALA A 228 12.74 -1.10 -4.34
C ALA A 228 13.24 -1.60 -2.97
N ASN A 229 13.46 -0.71 -2.00
CA ASN A 229 13.85 -1.10 -0.64
C ASN A 229 12.64 -1.50 0.24
N ILE A 230 11.43 -1.06 -0.12
CA ILE A 230 10.21 -1.33 0.65
C ILE A 230 9.45 -2.54 0.11
N ALA A 231 9.42 -2.70 -1.22
CA ALA A 231 8.70 -3.77 -1.89
C ALA A 231 9.08 -5.20 -1.42
N PRO A 232 10.35 -5.52 -1.09
CA PRO A 232 10.71 -6.84 -0.54
C PRO A 232 9.98 -7.16 0.76
N LEU A 233 9.80 -6.17 1.66
CA LEU A 233 9.02 -6.39 2.88
C LEU A 233 7.53 -6.59 2.56
N ALA A 234 6.99 -5.87 1.57
CA ALA A 234 5.60 -6.06 1.15
C ALA A 234 5.37 -7.47 0.59
N ALA A 235 6.27 -7.98 -0.25
CA ALA A 235 6.23 -9.34 -0.76
C ALA A 235 6.39 -10.38 0.36
N PHE A 236 7.37 -10.20 1.26
CA PHE A 236 7.56 -11.08 2.42
C PHE A 236 6.30 -11.17 3.29
N LEU A 237 5.71 -10.02 3.68
CA LEU A 237 4.49 -9.99 4.50
C LEU A 237 3.27 -10.59 3.75
N ALA A 238 3.23 -10.47 2.43
CA ALA A 238 2.18 -11.08 1.61
C ALA A 238 2.32 -12.60 1.49
N GLY A 239 3.54 -13.11 1.52
CA GLY A 239 3.88 -14.51 1.27
C GLY A 239 3.78 -15.44 2.48
N SER A 240 4.04 -16.72 2.24
CA SER A 240 3.99 -17.81 3.24
C SER A 240 5.05 -17.69 4.32
N ASP A 241 6.21 -17.09 4.02
CA ASP A 241 7.31 -16.92 4.97
C ASP A 241 6.94 -16.06 6.18
N ALA A 242 5.88 -15.22 6.04
CA ALA A 242 5.31 -14.44 7.12
C ALA A 242 4.08 -15.08 7.78
N SER A 243 3.91 -16.41 7.71
CA SER A 243 2.72 -17.15 8.15
C SER A 243 2.32 -16.91 9.61
N HIS A 244 3.24 -16.55 10.48
CA HIS A 244 3.01 -16.24 11.89
C HIS A 244 3.12 -14.73 12.22
N ILE A 245 3.11 -13.85 11.20
CA ILE A 245 3.22 -12.41 11.39
C ILE A 245 1.87 -11.78 11.01
N THR A 246 1.17 -11.20 12.00
CA THR A 246 -0.08 -10.45 11.80
C THR A 246 -0.19 -9.30 12.80
N GLY A 247 -0.92 -8.25 12.46
CA GLY A 247 -1.14 -7.06 13.29
C GLY A 247 0.08 -6.14 13.43
N GLN A 248 1.11 -6.33 12.61
CA GLN A 248 2.35 -5.57 12.75
C GLN A 248 2.36 -4.29 11.90
N ALA A 249 3.01 -3.26 12.44
CA ALA A 249 3.31 -2.00 11.76
C ALA A 249 4.83 -1.82 11.70
N ILE A 250 5.44 -2.22 10.58
CA ILE A 250 6.89 -2.35 10.44
C ILE A 250 7.45 -1.14 9.69
N SER A 251 8.41 -0.44 10.31
CA SER A 251 9.07 0.71 9.70
C SER A 251 10.14 0.28 8.70
N VAL A 252 10.13 0.94 7.52
CA VAL A 252 11.21 0.91 6.53
C VAL A 252 11.54 2.36 6.20
N ASN A 253 12.41 2.98 6.98
CA ASN A 253 12.64 4.43 6.95
C ASN A 253 14.13 4.84 7.02
N GLY A 254 15.06 3.89 6.90
CA GLY A 254 16.49 4.17 6.94
C GLY A 254 17.03 4.62 8.30
N GLY A 255 16.24 4.45 9.37
CA GLY A 255 16.62 4.89 10.73
C GLY A 255 16.19 6.33 11.06
N ILE A 256 15.21 6.90 10.34
CA ILE A 256 14.62 8.20 10.66
C ILE A 256 13.91 8.16 12.02
N SER A 257 13.26 7.04 12.33
CA SER A 257 12.61 6.77 13.61
C SER A 257 12.76 5.29 13.99
N ALA A 258 12.54 4.98 15.26
CA ALA A 258 12.52 3.63 15.81
C ALA A 258 11.20 3.34 16.58
N ALA A 259 10.06 3.90 16.11
CA ALA A 259 8.76 3.77 16.73
C ALA A 259 7.94 2.58 16.16
#